data_d083110cab41c21be76dc4391cf97964
#
_entry.id   d083110cab41c21be76dc4391cf97964
#
_cell.length_a   1.000
_cell.length_b   1.000
_cell.length_c   1.000
_cell.angle_alpha   90.00
_cell.angle_beta   90.00
_cell.angle_gamma   90.00
#
_symmetry.space_group_name_H-M   'P 1'
#
loop_
_entity.id
_entity.type
_entity.pdbx_description
1 polymer ?
#
loop_
_entity_poly.entity_id
_entity_poly.type
_entity_poly.pdbx_seq_one_letter_code
_entity_poly.pdbx_strand_id
1 'polypeptide(L)'
;MNMQTERILLRPWQDSDAEALYKYACEPDVGARAGWPPHKSVEESREIIRTVFKNDTTWAIVLKATGEAIGAMGYMPECELNLPAREGEPLVGYWIGKPYWNQGICTEALQLMIERIRKETNYTSLIGSHFIDNPASGRVMEKCGFIATGETAVDESLYSGDKRTMRVLRLELQQSTMNIRLEQPEDYREVENLTREAFWNVYAPGCVEHYVLHQYRSNPDFIPELDFVMEVDSTSSPTGKQIIGHVMFSKAEIIKEDGSAFPAWTFGPISIHPDYKRKGYGLKLLQYALSKARQMGIGIICMEGNIDFYRHAGFVVASTLGIHYHAEPKAAEVPYFLAQELIPGYLNGIEGTYHTPKGYYVAFENKEAFEAYEATFPPKEKKRQKGQLAG
;
A
#
# COMPACT_ATOMS: atom_id res chain seq x y z
N MET A 1 5.25 8.50 24.80
CA MET A 1 5.22 9.11 23.45
C MET A 1 4.01 10.04 23.35
N ASN A 2 4.14 11.24 22.76
CA ASN A 2 2.98 12.12 22.62
C ASN A 2 2.08 11.59 21.49
N MET A 3 0.90 11.06 21.85
CA MET A 3 -0.12 10.64 20.89
C MET A 3 -0.90 11.87 20.41
N GLN A 4 -0.36 12.61 19.47
CA GLN A 4 -0.99 13.84 18.97
C GLN A 4 -0.68 14.10 17.50
N THR A 5 -1.58 14.82 16.85
CA THR A 5 -1.42 15.39 15.51
C THR A 5 -1.50 16.92 15.60
N GLU A 6 -1.69 17.60 14.49
CA GLU A 6 -1.98 19.05 14.49
C GLU A 6 -3.35 19.35 15.13
N ARG A 7 -4.37 18.48 14.92
CA ARG A 7 -5.76 18.72 15.33
C ARG A 7 -6.12 18.13 16.66
N ILE A 8 -5.59 16.94 17.00
CA ILE A 8 -6.03 16.17 18.18
C ILE A 8 -4.87 15.72 19.06
N LEU A 9 -5.23 15.45 20.32
CA LEU A 9 -4.40 14.79 21.32
C LEU A 9 -5.17 13.61 21.89
N LEU A 10 -4.56 12.42 21.98
CA LEU A 10 -5.05 11.30 22.77
C LEU A 10 -4.36 11.30 24.11
N ARG A 11 -5.12 11.44 25.19
CA ARG A 11 -4.64 11.41 26.58
C ARG A 11 -5.58 10.60 27.49
N PRO A 12 -5.11 10.16 28.65
CA PRO A 12 -6.02 9.59 29.64
C PRO A 12 -7.20 10.51 29.97
N TRP A 13 -8.34 9.93 30.23
CA TRP A 13 -9.52 10.66 30.71
C TRP A 13 -9.28 11.28 32.07
N GLN A 14 -9.87 12.43 32.32
CA GLN A 14 -9.79 13.19 33.57
C GLN A 14 -11.19 13.46 34.09
N ASP A 15 -11.34 13.56 35.43
CA ASP A 15 -12.63 13.88 36.07
C ASP A 15 -13.24 15.19 35.56
N SER A 16 -12.39 16.13 35.16
CA SER A 16 -12.79 17.40 34.53
C SER A 16 -13.44 17.26 33.16
N ASP A 17 -13.29 16.10 32.51
CA ASP A 17 -13.90 15.84 31.20
C ASP A 17 -15.37 15.41 31.31
N ALA A 18 -15.91 15.24 32.49
CA ALA A 18 -17.24 14.69 32.73
C ALA A 18 -18.37 15.50 32.04
N GLU A 19 -18.26 16.83 32.02
CA GLU A 19 -19.22 17.70 31.33
C GLU A 19 -19.14 17.51 29.80
N ALA A 20 -17.93 17.44 29.23
CA ALA A 20 -17.69 17.20 27.84
C ALA A 20 -18.16 15.79 27.42
N LEU A 21 -17.86 14.77 28.24
CA LEU A 21 -18.34 13.42 27.99
C LEU A 21 -19.88 13.38 27.98
N TYR A 22 -20.55 13.94 29.01
CA TYR A 22 -22.00 13.98 29.07
C TYR A 22 -22.60 14.67 27.86
N LYS A 23 -22.06 15.84 27.46
CA LYS A 23 -22.52 16.64 26.31
C LYS A 23 -22.67 15.82 25.03
N TYR A 24 -21.77 14.88 24.76
CA TYR A 24 -21.80 14.06 23.56
C TYR A 24 -22.39 12.67 23.78
N ALA A 25 -22.20 12.09 24.96
CA ALA A 25 -22.67 10.75 25.27
C ALA A 25 -24.16 10.69 25.67
N CYS A 26 -24.80 11.83 25.97
CA CYS A 26 -26.25 11.88 26.16
C CYS A 26 -27.04 11.82 24.84
N GLU A 27 -26.37 12.03 23.70
CA GLU A 27 -26.98 12.00 22.36
C GLU A 27 -27.35 10.56 21.98
N PRO A 28 -28.64 10.23 21.76
CA PRO A 28 -29.06 8.86 21.47
C PRO A 28 -28.36 8.25 20.24
N ASP A 29 -28.15 9.05 19.19
CA ASP A 29 -27.50 8.59 17.96
C ASP A 29 -26.04 8.15 18.19
N VAL A 30 -25.34 8.71 19.16
CA VAL A 30 -23.95 8.35 19.48
C VAL A 30 -23.89 6.99 20.18
N GLY A 31 -24.64 6.83 21.25
CA GLY A 31 -24.71 5.57 22.01
C GLY A 31 -25.24 4.42 21.17
N ALA A 32 -26.32 4.63 20.40
CA ALA A 32 -26.93 3.60 19.58
C ALA A 32 -25.97 3.06 18.49
N ARG A 33 -25.04 3.88 17.99
CA ARG A 33 -24.02 3.44 17.02
C ARG A 33 -22.84 2.70 17.64
N ALA A 34 -22.65 2.84 18.95
CA ALA A 34 -21.55 2.25 19.71
C ALA A 34 -22.00 1.12 20.67
N GLY A 35 -23.32 0.87 20.76
CA GLY A 35 -23.87 -0.27 21.52
C GLY A 35 -24.13 0.02 23.03
N TRP A 36 -24.12 1.28 23.46
CA TRP A 36 -24.35 1.65 24.87
C TRP A 36 -25.48 2.70 25.03
N PRO A 37 -26.13 2.76 26.20
CA PRO A 37 -27.25 3.68 26.46
C PRO A 37 -26.76 5.13 26.60
N PRO A 38 -27.56 6.12 26.17
CA PRO A 38 -27.24 7.53 26.43
C PRO A 38 -27.00 7.80 27.92
N HIS A 39 -25.95 8.58 28.21
CA HIS A 39 -25.67 9.00 29.60
C HIS A 39 -26.78 9.90 30.13
N LYS A 40 -27.13 9.76 31.42
CA LYS A 40 -28.27 10.44 32.01
C LYS A 40 -27.88 11.72 32.77
N SER A 41 -26.62 11.83 33.19
CA SER A 41 -26.12 13.00 33.94
C SER A 41 -24.59 13.15 33.82
N VAL A 42 -24.09 14.30 34.22
CA VAL A 42 -22.65 14.57 34.32
C VAL A 42 -22.00 13.66 35.37
N GLU A 43 -22.74 13.36 36.48
CA GLU A 43 -22.26 12.47 37.52
C GLU A 43 -22.10 11.03 37.04
N GLU A 44 -23.03 10.52 36.25
CA GLU A 44 -22.90 9.22 35.58
C GLU A 44 -21.69 9.20 34.64
N SER A 45 -21.50 10.26 33.86
CA SER A 45 -20.33 10.40 33.00
C SER A 45 -19.03 10.41 33.80
N ARG A 46 -19.00 11.09 34.95
CA ARG A 46 -17.85 11.11 35.86
C ARG A 46 -17.55 9.72 36.44
N GLU A 47 -18.58 8.97 36.79
CA GLU A 47 -18.42 7.61 37.28
C GLU A 47 -17.88 6.68 36.17
N ILE A 48 -18.37 6.81 34.97
CA ILE A 48 -17.84 6.06 33.81
C ILE A 48 -16.37 6.39 33.55
N ILE A 49 -15.95 7.66 33.66
CA ILE A 49 -14.53 8.02 33.59
C ILE A 49 -13.71 7.26 34.60
N ARG A 50 -14.21 7.18 35.85
CA ARG A 50 -13.50 6.57 36.99
C ARG A 50 -13.46 5.04 36.96
N THR A 51 -14.46 4.40 36.37
CA THR A 51 -14.63 2.94 36.39
C THR A 51 -14.32 2.28 35.05
N VAL A 52 -14.81 2.84 33.97
CA VAL A 52 -14.67 2.23 32.61
C VAL A 52 -13.45 2.77 31.87
N PHE A 53 -13.19 4.08 31.95
CA PHE A 53 -12.12 4.71 31.17
C PHE A 53 -10.80 4.88 31.93
N LYS A 54 -10.77 4.57 33.22
CA LYS A 54 -9.57 4.62 34.07
C LYS A 54 -8.70 3.38 33.85
N ASN A 55 -8.12 3.25 32.66
CA ASN A 55 -7.20 2.19 32.32
C ASN A 55 -6.15 2.73 31.32
N ASP A 56 -5.13 1.93 31.02
CA ASP A 56 -4.01 2.31 30.15
C ASP A 56 -4.29 2.10 28.64
N THR A 57 -5.47 1.59 28.31
CA THR A 57 -5.84 1.22 26.93
C THR A 57 -6.99 2.04 26.34
N THR A 58 -7.49 3.04 27.11
CA THR A 58 -8.60 3.92 26.68
C THR A 58 -8.23 5.39 26.86
N TRP A 59 -8.33 6.17 25.80
CA TRP A 59 -7.96 7.58 25.75
C TRP A 59 -9.13 8.47 25.32
N ALA A 60 -9.16 9.68 25.88
CA ALA A 60 -9.99 10.76 25.37
C ALA A 60 -9.39 11.28 24.04
N ILE A 61 -10.23 11.47 23.04
CA ILE A 61 -9.91 12.25 21.84
C ILE A 61 -10.15 13.71 22.17
N VAL A 62 -9.09 14.49 22.32
CA VAL A 62 -9.17 15.92 22.71
C VAL A 62 -8.88 16.78 21.48
N LEU A 63 -9.77 17.72 21.18
CA LEU A 63 -9.58 18.70 20.13
C LEU A 63 -8.62 19.80 20.61
N LYS A 64 -7.46 19.94 20.00
CA LYS A 64 -6.42 20.89 20.42
C LYS A 64 -6.88 22.36 20.38
N ALA A 65 -7.76 22.71 19.45
CA ALA A 65 -8.27 24.06 19.30
C ALA A 65 -9.11 24.53 20.51
N THR A 66 -9.77 23.61 21.23
CA THR A 66 -10.67 23.95 22.34
C THR A 66 -10.23 23.34 23.68
N GLY A 67 -9.35 22.32 23.67
CA GLY A 67 -9.01 21.51 24.82
C GLY A 67 -10.11 20.53 25.25
N GLU A 68 -11.23 20.45 24.51
CA GLU A 68 -12.41 19.66 24.87
C GLU A 68 -12.25 18.19 24.44
N ALA A 69 -12.64 17.25 25.32
CA ALA A 69 -12.73 15.83 25.02
C ALA A 69 -13.99 15.58 24.16
N ILE A 70 -13.81 15.16 22.91
CA ILE A 70 -14.89 15.04 21.92
C ILE A 70 -15.25 13.60 21.58
N GLY A 71 -14.58 12.61 22.19
CA GLY A 71 -14.79 11.19 21.92
C GLY A 71 -13.83 10.31 22.69
N ALA A 72 -13.92 8.99 22.49
CA ALA A 72 -13.00 7.99 23.05
C ALA A 72 -12.39 7.12 21.95
N MET A 73 -11.17 6.69 22.19
CA MET A 73 -10.43 5.71 21.41
C MET A 73 -9.75 4.74 22.35
N GLY A 74 -9.85 3.44 22.07
CA GLY A 74 -9.20 2.45 22.91
C GLY A 74 -9.17 1.05 22.28
N TYR A 75 -8.52 0.13 22.99
CA TYR A 75 -8.57 -1.29 22.69
C TYR A 75 -8.77 -2.10 23.96
N MET A 76 -9.45 -3.21 23.85
CA MET A 76 -9.63 -4.21 24.89
C MET A 76 -8.68 -5.36 24.65
N PRO A 77 -7.71 -5.62 25.56
CA PRO A 77 -6.72 -6.70 25.40
C PRO A 77 -7.35 -8.08 25.24
N GLU A 78 -8.47 -8.32 25.90
CA GLU A 78 -9.29 -9.52 25.77
C GLU A 78 -10.63 -9.16 25.13
N CYS A 79 -10.99 -9.88 24.07
CA CYS A 79 -12.26 -9.65 23.39
C CYS A 79 -13.38 -10.34 24.15
N GLU A 80 -14.16 -9.56 24.91
CA GLU A 80 -15.33 -10.06 25.66
C GLU A 80 -16.58 -10.24 24.78
N LEU A 81 -16.57 -9.68 23.56
CA LEU A 81 -17.65 -9.88 22.60
C LEU A 81 -17.51 -11.24 21.91
N ASN A 82 -18.65 -11.82 21.52
CA ASN A 82 -18.67 -13.06 20.75
C ASN A 82 -18.21 -12.85 19.28
N LEU A 83 -16.94 -12.40 19.15
CA LEU A 83 -16.26 -12.20 17.87
C LEU A 83 -15.29 -13.36 17.59
N PRO A 84 -15.01 -13.68 16.32
CA PRO A 84 -14.02 -14.69 15.93
C PRO A 84 -12.58 -14.13 16.10
N ALA A 85 -12.25 -13.67 17.32
CA ALA A 85 -10.92 -13.19 17.67
C ALA A 85 -9.94 -14.34 17.78
N ARG A 86 -8.69 -14.10 17.38
CA ARG A 86 -7.57 -15.01 17.64
C ARG A 86 -7.11 -14.86 19.09
N GLU A 87 -6.39 -15.84 19.61
CA GLU A 87 -5.78 -15.74 20.93
C GLU A 87 -4.85 -14.52 20.99
N GLY A 88 -5.03 -13.68 22.01
CA GLY A 88 -4.24 -12.46 22.18
C GLY A 88 -4.49 -11.37 21.16
N GLU A 89 -5.63 -11.37 20.45
CA GLU A 89 -6.03 -10.35 19.49
C GLU A 89 -6.92 -9.29 20.13
N PRO A 90 -6.42 -8.06 20.39
CA PRO A 90 -7.21 -7.01 21.03
C PRO A 90 -8.33 -6.49 20.13
N LEU A 91 -9.47 -6.16 20.75
CA LEU A 91 -10.59 -5.53 20.07
C LEU A 91 -10.47 -4.02 20.14
N VAL A 92 -10.51 -3.34 18.99
CA VAL A 92 -10.53 -1.86 18.93
C VAL A 92 -11.95 -1.32 19.12
N GLY A 93 -12.06 -0.21 19.87
CA GLY A 93 -13.31 0.49 20.09
C GLY A 93 -13.13 2.01 20.04
N TYR A 94 -14.12 2.71 19.47
CA TYR A 94 -14.12 4.16 19.43
C TYR A 94 -15.52 4.73 19.22
N TRP A 95 -15.67 5.97 19.66
CA TRP A 95 -16.82 6.81 19.33
C TRP A 95 -16.39 8.28 19.31
N ILE A 96 -17.18 9.11 18.67
CA ILE A 96 -16.96 10.56 18.60
C ILE A 96 -18.31 11.30 18.59
N GLY A 97 -18.34 12.48 19.20
CA GLY A 97 -19.49 13.36 19.23
C GLY A 97 -20.04 13.70 17.85
N LYS A 98 -21.36 13.73 17.71
CA LYS A 98 -22.07 13.95 16.43
C LYS A 98 -21.58 15.16 15.61
N PRO A 99 -21.25 16.33 16.23
CA PRO A 99 -20.73 17.49 15.48
C PRO A 99 -19.41 17.24 14.75
N TYR A 100 -18.67 16.18 15.12
CA TYR A 100 -17.35 15.86 14.56
C TYR A 100 -17.36 14.68 13.57
N TRP A 101 -18.54 14.19 13.21
CA TRP A 101 -18.68 13.13 12.23
C TRP A 101 -18.25 13.58 10.82
N ASN A 102 -17.77 12.64 10.02
CA ASN A 102 -17.31 12.85 8.63
C ASN A 102 -16.14 13.83 8.46
N GLN A 103 -15.41 14.18 9.53
CA GLN A 103 -14.25 15.09 9.50
C GLN A 103 -12.89 14.35 9.53
N GLY A 104 -12.89 13.02 9.49
CA GLY A 104 -11.67 12.19 9.50
C GLY A 104 -11.01 12.06 10.87
N ILE A 105 -11.54 12.66 11.93
CA ILE A 105 -10.94 12.69 13.28
C ILE A 105 -10.79 11.28 13.86
N CYS A 106 -11.81 10.41 13.74
CA CYS A 106 -11.68 9.02 14.19
C CYS A 106 -10.59 8.25 13.46
N THR A 107 -10.42 8.47 12.15
CA THR A 107 -9.34 7.85 11.36
C THR A 107 -7.98 8.29 11.88
N GLU A 108 -7.81 9.58 12.12
CA GLU A 108 -6.58 10.18 12.65
C GLU A 108 -6.25 9.64 14.07
N ALA A 109 -7.25 9.53 14.94
CA ALA A 109 -7.12 8.97 16.28
C ALA A 109 -6.76 7.47 16.24
N LEU A 110 -7.41 6.68 15.37
CA LEU A 110 -7.14 5.26 15.25
C LEU A 110 -5.73 5.00 14.72
N GLN A 111 -5.24 5.81 13.77
CA GLN A 111 -3.85 5.73 13.29
C GLN A 111 -2.84 5.96 14.41
N LEU A 112 -3.03 6.98 15.26
CA LEU A 112 -2.16 7.25 16.43
C LEU A 112 -2.13 6.06 17.39
N MET A 113 -3.28 5.47 17.68
CA MET A 113 -3.38 4.30 18.57
C MET A 113 -2.66 3.08 17.97
N ILE A 114 -2.87 2.79 16.69
CA ILE A 114 -2.21 1.69 15.99
C ILE A 114 -0.68 1.85 16.02
N GLU A 115 -0.18 3.05 15.77
CA GLU A 115 1.26 3.33 15.83
C GLU A 115 1.83 3.10 17.24
N ARG A 116 1.09 3.48 18.28
CA ARG A 116 1.48 3.22 19.66
C ARG A 116 1.51 1.72 19.95
N ILE A 117 0.45 0.99 19.60
CA ILE A 117 0.35 -0.45 19.81
C ILE A 117 1.53 -1.18 19.12
N ARG A 118 1.84 -0.83 17.87
CA ARG A 118 2.99 -1.40 17.14
C ARG A 118 4.33 -1.20 17.83
N LYS A 119 4.49 -0.10 18.57
CA LYS A 119 5.77 0.27 19.22
C LYS A 119 5.88 -0.24 20.65
N GLU A 120 4.78 -0.32 21.36
CA GLU A 120 4.76 -0.53 22.81
C GLU A 120 4.25 -1.92 23.21
N THR A 121 3.73 -2.73 22.25
CA THR A 121 3.20 -4.06 22.53
C THR A 121 3.73 -5.11 21.58
N ASN A 122 3.49 -6.39 21.91
CA ASN A 122 3.83 -7.54 21.04
C ASN A 122 2.60 -8.12 20.34
N TYR A 123 1.50 -7.38 20.26
CA TYR A 123 0.33 -7.85 19.52
C TYR A 123 0.64 -8.00 18.04
N THR A 124 0.15 -9.07 17.44
CA THR A 124 0.38 -9.40 16.02
C THR A 124 -0.74 -8.92 15.12
N SER A 125 -1.94 -8.76 15.67
CA SER A 125 -3.11 -8.28 14.96
C SER A 125 -4.05 -7.52 15.89
N LEU A 126 -5.00 -6.79 15.30
CA LEU A 126 -6.14 -6.18 15.97
C LEU A 126 -7.42 -6.63 15.27
N ILE A 127 -8.45 -6.93 16.06
CA ILE A 127 -9.79 -7.16 15.56
C ILE A 127 -10.66 -5.92 15.77
N GLY A 128 -11.57 -5.66 14.85
CA GLY A 128 -12.58 -4.62 14.96
C GLY A 128 -13.89 -5.10 14.39
N SER A 129 -14.98 -4.52 14.87
CA SER A 129 -16.30 -4.79 14.33
C SER A 129 -17.12 -3.51 14.20
N HIS A 130 -18.11 -3.54 13.32
CA HIS A 130 -19.12 -2.50 13.23
C HIS A 130 -20.48 -3.09 12.90
N PHE A 131 -21.54 -2.50 13.42
CA PHE A 131 -22.89 -2.88 13.03
C PHE A 131 -23.11 -2.66 11.53
N ILE A 132 -23.85 -3.57 10.89
CA ILE A 132 -24.11 -3.50 9.44
C ILE A 132 -24.77 -2.16 9.05
N ASP A 133 -25.60 -1.61 9.92
CA ASP A 133 -26.28 -0.33 9.75
C ASP A 133 -25.40 0.89 10.13
N ASN A 134 -24.14 0.66 10.54
CA ASN A 134 -23.13 1.71 10.78
C ASN A 134 -21.89 1.56 9.87
N PRO A 135 -22.03 1.66 8.55
CA PRO A 135 -20.90 1.51 7.63
C PRO A 135 -19.84 2.60 7.77
N ALA A 136 -20.16 3.73 8.45
CA ALA A 136 -19.20 4.79 8.70
C ALA A 136 -18.06 4.33 9.61
N SER A 137 -18.35 3.51 10.64
CA SER A 137 -17.34 2.89 11.50
C SER A 137 -16.43 1.95 10.70
N GLY A 138 -17.00 1.08 9.84
CA GLY A 138 -16.23 0.23 8.95
C GLY A 138 -15.23 1.02 8.08
N ARG A 139 -15.69 2.13 7.47
CA ARG A 139 -14.81 2.99 6.66
C ARG A 139 -13.66 3.63 7.43
N VAL A 140 -13.83 3.90 8.73
CA VAL A 140 -12.71 4.38 9.57
C VAL A 140 -11.64 3.31 9.70
N MET A 141 -12.04 2.08 10.00
CA MET A 141 -11.14 0.92 10.10
C MET A 141 -10.43 0.62 8.76
N GLU A 142 -11.19 0.56 7.67
CA GLU A 142 -10.64 0.32 6.31
C GLU A 142 -9.58 1.36 5.92
N LYS A 143 -9.80 2.65 6.23
CA LYS A 143 -8.81 3.72 6.01
C LYS A 143 -7.55 3.56 6.85
N CYS A 144 -7.62 2.83 7.96
CA CYS A 144 -6.48 2.49 8.81
C CYS A 144 -5.84 1.14 8.47
N GLY A 145 -6.30 0.49 7.39
CA GLY A 145 -5.71 -0.75 6.87
C GLY A 145 -6.36 -2.04 7.39
N PHE A 146 -7.46 -1.95 8.11
CA PHE A 146 -8.24 -3.15 8.44
C PHE A 146 -8.89 -3.72 7.19
N ILE A 147 -8.92 -5.04 7.11
CA ILE A 147 -9.51 -5.80 6.00
C ILE A 147 -10.71 -6.59 6.54
N ALA A 148 -11.82 -6.57 5.80
CA ALA A 148 -12.99 -7.39 6.12
C ALA A 148 -12.63 -8.87 6.05
N THR A 149 -12.92 -9.63 7.12
CA THR A 149 -12.63 -11.08 7.19
C THR A 149 -13.64 -11.92 6.40
N GLY A 150 -14.79 -11.36 6.04
CA GLY A 150 -15.94 -12.08 5.51
C GLY A 150 -16.84 -12.67 6.59
N GLU A 151 -16.42 -12.64 7.85
CA GLU A 151 -17.15 -13.14 9.00
C GLU A 151 -18.14 -12.10 9.54
N THR A 152 -19.18 -12.58 10.19
CA THR A 152 -20.15 -11.76 10.93
C THR A 152 -20.30 -12.31 12.33
N ALA A 153 -20.70 -11.44 13.27
CA ALA A 153 -21.05 -11.79 14.63
C ALA A 153 -22.37 -11.11 15.03
N VAL A 154 -23.01 -11.59 16.07
CA VAL A 154 -24.24 -11.01 16.59
C VAL A 154 -23.96 -10.49 18.01
N ASP A 155 -24.23 -9.22 18.23
CA ASP A 155 -24.23 -8.63 19.56
C ASP A 155 -25.61 -8.83 20.16
N GLU A 156 -25.67 -9.60 21.25
CA GLU A 156 -26.86 -9.88 22.04
C GLU A 156 -26.85 -9.11 23.37
N SER A 157 -25.77 -8.38 23.65
CA SER A 157 -25.58 -7.68 24.92
C SER A 157 -26.11 -6.23 24.93
N LEU A 158 -26.75 -5.82 23.82
CA LEU A 158 -27.24 -4.45 23.70
C LEU A 158 -28.26 -4.09 24.79
N TYR A 159 -28.10 -2.90 25.31
CA TYR A 159 -28.98 -2.34 26.35
C TYR A 159 -30.47 -2.26 25.91
N SER A 160 -30.73 -2.22 24.60
CA SER A 160 -32.07 -2.22 24.05
C SER A 160 -32.72 -3.61 24.06
N GLY A 161 -31.99 -4.68 24.35
CA GLY A 161 -32.44 -6.07 24.22
C GLY A 161 -32.54 -6.57 22.79
N ASP A 162 -32.16 -5.74 21.79
CA ASP A 162 -32.14 -6.12 20.40
C ASP A 162 -30.87 -6.91 20.08
N LYS A 163 -30.98 -7.76 19.04
CA LYS A 163 -29.81 -8.43 18.47
C LYS A 163 -29.38 -7.68 17.22
N ARG A 164 -28.11 -7.30 17.14
CA ARG A 164 -27.58 -6.60 15.96
C ARG A 164 -26.40 -7.36 15.34
N THR A 165 -26.43 -7.48 14.03
CA THR A 165 -25.35 -8.13 13.29
C THR A 165 -24.20 -7.15 13.05
N MET A 166 -22.99 -7.64 13.28
CA MET A 166 -21.75 -6.92 13.06
C MET A 166 -20.95 -7.58 11.91
N ARG A 167 -20.24 -6.77 11.14
CA ARG A 167 -19.14 -7.20 10.28
C ARG A 167 -17.84 -7.16 11.04
N VAL A 168 -16.99 -8.14 10.79
CA VAL A 168 -15.67 -8.28 11.44
C VAL A 168 -14.58 -7.85 10.47
N LEU A 169 -13.65 -7.05 10.97
CA LEU A 169 -12.46 -6.61 10.24
C LEU A 169 -11.21 -6.93 11.08
N ARG A 170 -10.08 -7.13 10.42
CA ARG A 170 -8.80 -7.42 11.06
C ARG A 170 -7.69 -6.57 10.49
N LEU A 171 -6.78 -6.11 11.35
CA LEU A 171 -5.53 -5.44 10.98
C LEU A 171 -4.36 -6.28 11.46
N GLU A 172 -3.50 -6.74 10.56
CA GLU A 172 -2.23 -7.34 10.94
C GLU A 172 -1.24 -6.23 11.35
N LEU A 173 -0.73 -6.30 12.58
CA LEU A 173 0.18 -5.30 13.15
C LEU A 173 1.63 -5.57 12.80
N GLN A 174 2.01 -6.82 12.73
CA GLN A 174 3.31 -7.17 12.19
C GLN A 174 3.29 -6.78 10.73
N GLN A 175 4.14 -5.83 10.36
CA GLN A 175 4.52 -5.74 8.96
C GLN A 175 5.20 -7.09 8.68
N SER A 176 4.64 -7.86 7.74
CA SER A 176 5.38 -8.96 7.14
C SER A 176 6.78 -8.45 6.90
N THR A 177 7.80 -9.10 7.43
CA THR A 177 9.17 -8.65 7.24
C THR A 177 9.40 -8.58 5.74
N MET A 178 9.38 -7.34 5.20
CA MET A 178 9.65 -7.13 3.79
C MET A 178 11.15 -7.25 3.59
N ASN A 179 11.54 -8.15 2.72
CA ASN A 179 12.92 -8.32 2.32
C ASN A 179 13.06 -8.09 0.81
N ILE A 180 14.14 -7.43 0.39
CA ILE A 180 14.51 -7.28 -1.02
C ILE A 180 15.85 -7.95 -1.21
N ARG A 181 15.90 -8.92 -2.12
CA ARG A 181 17.10 -9.68 -2.46
C ARG A 181 17.21 -9.89 -3.96
N LEU A 182 18.37 -10.34 -4.41
CA LEU A 182 18.52 -10.77 -5.80
C LEU A 182 17.61 -11.96 -6.10
N GLU A 183 17.06 -11.99 -7.31
CA GLU A 183 16.36 -13.14 -7.86
C GLU A 183 17.28 -14.35 -7.92
N GLN A 184 16.75 -15.54 -7.65
CA GLN A 184 17.45 -16.81 -7.77
C GLN A 184 16.74 -17.69 -8.81
N PRO A 185 17.42 -18.68 -9.40
CA PRO A 185 16.80 -19.57 -10.39
C PRO A 185 15.51 -20.24 -9.91
N GLU A 186 15.40 -20.51 -8.62
CA GLU A 186 14.23 -21.13 -7.98
C GLU A 186 13.01 -20.18 -7.99
N ASP A 187 13.23 -18.87 -8.08
CA ASP A 187 12.19 -17.86 -8.08
C ASP A 187 11.56 -17.65 -9.48
N TYR A 188 12.26 -18.04 -10.55
CA TYR A 188 11.94 -17.68 -11.93
C TYR A 188 10.48 -17.91 -12.29
N ARG A 189 9.93 -19.06 -11.98
CA ARG A 189 8.54 -19.37 -12.32
C ARG A 189 7.52 -18.58 -11.51
N GLU A 190 7.81 -18.34 -10.23
CA GLU A 190 6.97 -17.50 -9.36
C GLU A 190 6.99 -16.05 -9.85
N VAL A 191 8.14 -15.52 -10.20
CA VAL A 191 8.31 -14.16 -10.72
C VAL A 191 7.66 -13.98 -12.09
N GLU A 192 7.77 -14.95 -13.00
CA GLU A 192 7.07 -14.94 -14.29
C GLU A 192 5.56 -14.92 -14.10
N ASN A 193 5.05 -15.73 -13.16
CA ASN A 193 3.62 -15.73 -12.84
C ASN A 193 3.19 -14.40 -12.19
N LEU A 194 3.97 -13.88 -11.24
CA LEU A 194 3.76 -12.56 -10.63
C LEU A 194 3.66 -11.46 -11.69
N THR A 195 4.61 -11.44 -12.63
CA THR A 195 4.64 -10.44 -13.71
C THR A 195 3.42 -10.59 -14.62
N ARG A 196 3.07 -11.83 -14.99
CA ARG A 196 1.87 -12.12 -15.75
C ARG A 196 0.59 -11.62 -15.06
N GLU A 197 0.44 -11.89 -13.76
CA GLU A 197 -0.70 -11.42 -12.97
C GLU A 197 -0.74 -9.89 -12.86
N ALA A 198 0.42 -9.25 -12.71
CA ALA A 198 0.52 -7.81 -12.54
C ALA A 198 0.15 -7.03 -13.81
N PHE A 199 0.46 -7.58 -15.01
CA PHE A 199 0.30 -6.94 -16.30
C PHE A 199 -0.88 -7.46 -17.14
N TRP A 200 -1.57 -8.52 -16.69
CA TRP A 200 -2.63 -9.12 -17.47
C TRP A 200 -3.75 -8.15 -17.82
N ASN A 201 -3.99 -7.94 -19.13
CA ASN A 201 -4.96 -6.99 -19.66
C ASN A 201 -4.70 -5.51 -19.27
N VAL A 202 -3.48 -5.13 -18.91
CA VAL A 202 -3.17 -3.74 -18.54
C VAL A 202 -2.94 -2.88 -19.78
N TYR A 203 -1.94 -3.20 -20.60
CA TYR A 203 -1.59 -2.40 -21.78
C TYR A 203 -2.22 -2.91 -23.08
N ALA A 204 -2.45 -4.21 -23.16
CA ALA A 204 -3.09 -4.88 -24.28
C ALA A 204 -3.88 -6.10 -23.76
N PRO A 205 -4.74 -6.74 -24.59
CA PRO A 205 -5.34 -8.01 -24.23
C PRO A 205 -4.29 -9.11 -24.02
N GLY A 206 -4.20 -9.64 -22.81
CA GLY A 206 -3.13 -10.55 -22.39
C GLY A 206 -1.97 -9.82 -21.73
N CYS A 207 -0.76 -10.37 -21.89
CA CYS A 207 0.47 -9.86 -21.31
C CYS A 207 1.66 -10.46 -22.07
N VAL A 208 2.71 -9.70 -22.34
CA VAL A 208 3.98 -10.16 -22.93
C VAL A 208 5.17 -10.02 -21.99
N GLU A 209 5.02 -9.22 -20.94
CA GLU A 209 6.10 -8.80 -20.04
C GLU A 209 6.75 -9.98 -19.31
N HIS A 210 6.00 -11.02 -18.97
CA HIS A 210 6.54 -12.23 -18.34
C HIS A 210 7.40 -13.06 -19.31
N TYR A 211 7.12 -13.01 -20.62
CA TYR A 211 7.97 -13.64 -21.64
C TYR A 211 9.23 -12.83 -21.90
N VAL A 212 9.11 -11.50 -21.93
CA VAL A 212 10.27 -10.60 -22.02
C VAL A 212 11.24 -10.91 -20.86
N LEU A 213 10.74 -10.96 -19.64
CA LEU A 213 11.53 -11.32 -18.46
C LEU A 213 12.20 -12.70 -18.60
N HIS A 214 11.44 -13.72 -19.03
CA HIS A 214 11.96 -15.06 -19.26
C HIS A 214 13.16 -15.07 -20.22
N GLN A 215 13.05 -14.35 -21.34
CA GLN A 215 14.09 -14.28 -22.35
C GLN A 215 15.29 -13.42 -21.91
N TYR A 216 15.03 -12.37 -21.13
CA TYR A 216 16.08 -11.43 -20.69
C TYR A 216 17.15 -12.08 -19.82
N ARG A 217 16.82 -13.07 -19.01
CA ARG A 217 17.78 -13.76 -18.13
C ARG A 217 18.96 -14.43 -18.90
N SER A 218 18.78 -14.69 -20.19
CA SER A 218 19.84 -15.18 -21.08
C SER A 218 20.37 -14.12 -22.06
N ASN A 219 19.89 -12.87 -21.98
CA ASN A 219 20.31 -11.78 -22.84
C ASN A 219 21.63 -11.15 -22.34
N PRO A 220 22.61 -10.81 -23.21
CA PRO A 220 23.88 -10.19 -22.80
C PRO A 220 23.72 -8.78 -22.20
N ASP A 221 22.57 -8.12 -22.42
CA ASP A 221 22.28 -6.82 -21.84
C ASP A 221 21.66 -6.90 -20.46
N PHE A 222 21.30 -8.09 -19.99
CA PHE A 222 20.77 -8.31 -18.65
C PHE A 222 21.79 -8.00 -17.56
N ILE A 223 21.32 -7.44 -16.43
CA ILE A 223 22.16 -7.08 -15.29
C ILE A 223 21.68 -7.86 -14.06
N PRO A 224 22.21 -9.06 -13.84
CA PRO A 224 21.76 -9.92 -12.74
C PRO A 224 21.99 -9.30 -11.36
N GLU A 225 22.94 -8.38 -11.20
CA GLU A 225 23.20 -7.65 -9.96
C GLU A 225 22.11 -6.60 -9.65
N LEU A 226 21.21 -6.34 -10.59
CA LEU A 226 20.06 -5.43 -10.45
C LEU A 226 18.72 -6.11 -10.75
N ASP A 227 18.69 -7.42 -10.61
CA ASP A 227 17.49 -8.25 -10.72
C ASP A 227 16.99 -8.60 -9.32
N PHE A 228 15.95 -7.89 -8.85
CA PHE A 228 15.51 -7.96 -7.46
C PHE A 228 14.08 -8.48 -7.32
N VAL A 229 13.90 -9.37 -6.35
CA VAL A 229 12.60 -9.75 -5.82
C VAL A 229 12.35 -9.07 -4.48
N MET A 230 11.09 -8.73 -4.22
CA MET A 230 10.59 -8.30 -2.93
C MET A 230 9.68 -9.39 -2.37
N GLU A 231 10.01 -9.88 -1.20
CA GLU A 231 9.28 -10.95 -0.50
C GLU A 231 8.72 -10.48 0.84
N VAL A 232 7.65 -11.10 1.28
CA VAL A 232 7.03 -10.91 2.59
C VAL A 232 6.79 -12.26 3.26
N ASP A 233 6.66 -12.27 4.60
CA ASP A 233 6.24 -13.47 5.31
C ASP A 233 4.83 -13.87 4.88
N SER A 234 4.61 -15.16 4.66
CA SER A 234 3.32 -15.70 4.23
C SER A 234 3.09 -17.09 4.82
N THR A 235 2.00 -17.24 5.55
CA THR A 235 1.59 -18.54 6.09
C THR A 235 0.98 -19.46 5.04
N SER A 236 0.60 -18.93 3.88
CA SER A 236 0.06 -19.70 2.76
C SER A 236 1.12 -20.28 1.83
N SER A 237 2.38 -19.84 1.97
CA SER A 237 3.50 -20.35 1.18
C SER A 237 4.21 -21.50 1.91
N PRO A 238 4.58 -22.58 1.22
CA PRO A 238 5.36 -23.67 1.80
C PRO A 238 6.74 -23.25 2.33
N THR A 239 7.30 -22.16 1.79
CA THR A 239 8.58 -21.60 2.20
C THR A 239 8.46 -20.59 3.35
N GLY A 240 7.24 -20.27 3.79
CA GLY A 240 6.98 -19.19 4.75
C GLY A 240 7.17 -17.79 4.16
N LYS A 241 7.47 -17.67 2.84
CA LYS A 241 7.69 -16.41 2.12
C LYS A 241 6.86 -16.39 0.84
N GLN A 242 6.45 -15.20 0.42
CA GLN A 242 5.76 -14.95 -0.85
C GLN A 242 6.45 -13.81 -1.57
N ILE A 243 6.77 -14.00 -2.83
CA ILE A 243 7.28 -12.94 -3.70
C ILE A 243 6.11 -12.05 -4.10
N ILE A 244 6.21 -10.76 -3.75
CA ILE A 244 5.16 -9.76 -4.00
C ILE A 244 5.59 -8.67 -4.98
N GLY A 245 6.86 -8.63 -5.33
CA GLY A 245 7.39 -7.63 -6.28
C GLY A 245 8.65 -8.13 -6.96
N HIS A 246 8.88 -7.60 -8.16
CA HIS A 246 10.07 -7.88 -8.95
C HIS A 246 10.43 -6.68 -9.82
N VAL A 247 11.72 -6.47 -10.06
CA VAL A 247 12.26 -5.50 -11.04
C VAL A 247 13.57 -6.01 -11.61
N MET A 248 13.72 -5.94 -12.93
CA MET A 248 14.99 -6.22 -13.62
C MET A 248 15.51 -5.00 -14.34
N PHE A 249 16.84 -4.95 -14.54
CA PHE A 249 17.52 -3.91 -15.30
C PHE A 249 18.26 -4.48 -16.49
N SER A 250 18.43 -3.64 -17.51
CA SER A 250 19.25 -3.96 -18.67
C SER A 250 20.05 -2.77 -19.18
N LYS A 251 21.12 -3.08 -19.91
CA LYS A 251 21.89 -2.07 -20.64
C LYS A 251 21.06 -1.49 -21.78
N ALA A 252 21.28 -0.23 -22.05
CA ALA A 252 20.69 0.52 -23.14
C ALA A 252 21.70 1.55 -23.65
N GLU A 253 21.35 2.27 -24.71
CA GLU A 253 22.22 3.25 -25.33
C GLU A 253 21.44 4.50 -25.73
N ILE A 254 22.12 5.64 -25.66
CA ILE A 254 21.70 6.89 -26.27
C ILE A 254 22.63 7.12 -27.47
N ILE A 255 22.08 7.23 -28.67
CA ILE A 255 22.84 7.53 -29.86
C ILE A 255 22.91 9.04 -30.06
N LYS A 256 24.14 9.58 -30.03
CA LYS A 256 24.41 11.00 -30.21
C LYS A 256 24.29 11.41 -31.69
N GLU A 257 24.28 12.71 -31.95
CA GLU A 257 24.19 13.24 -33.33
C GLU A 257 25.36 12.81 -34.25
N ASP A 258 26.55 12.58 -33.67
CA ASP A 258 27.72 12.09 -34.38
C ASP A 258 27.67 10.57 -34.64
N GLY A 259 26.58 9.90 -34.25
CA GLY A 259 26.37 8.45 -34.37
C GLY A 259 27.07 7.61 -33.32
N SER A 260 27.79 8.21 -32.36
CA SER A 260 28.45 7.47 -31.30
C SER A 260 27.41 7.07 -30.21
N ALA A 261 27.61 5.86 -29.67
CA ALA A 261 26.78 5.37 -28.57
C ALA A 261 27.28 5.94 -27.22
N PHE A 262 26.34 6.37 -26.39
CA PHE A 262 26.58 6.77 -25.02
C PHE A 262 25.86 5.79 -24.07
N PRO A 263 26.55 5.26 -23.03
CA PRO A 263 25.95 4.27 -22.13
C PRO A 263 24.73 4.81 -21.41
N ALA A 264 23.66 4.06 -21.45
CA ALA A 264 22.45 4.29 -20.70
C ALA A 264 21.92 2.93 -20.18
N TRP A 265 20.93 2.98 -19.36
CA TRP A 265 20.29 1.78 -18.80
C TRP A 265 18.78 1.98 -18.75
N THR A 266 18.08 0.86 -18.70
CA THR A 266 16.64 0.83 -18.51
C THR A 266 16.26 -0.21 -17.47
N PHE A 267 15.04 -0.19 -17.00
CA PHE A 267 14.45 -1.25 -16.21
C PHE A 267 13.05 -1.57 -16.69
N GLY A 268 12.64 -2.77 -16.46
CA GLY A 268 11.30 -3.27 -16.75
C GLY A 268 11.35 -4.72 -17.25
N PRO A 269 10.28 -5.46 -16.96
CA PRO A 269 9.12 -5.03 -16.19
C PRO A 269 9.43 -4.79 -14.72
N ILE A 270 8.66 -3.86 -14.09
CA ILE A 270 8.55 -3.78 -12.63
C ILE A 270 7.15 -4.26 -12.24
N SER A 271 7.07 -5.29 -11.42
CA SER A 271 5.83 -5.98 -11.08
C SER A 271 5.55 -5.90 -9.58
N ILE A 272 4.29 -5.66 -9.22
CA ILE A 272 3.78 -5.83 -7.84
C ILE A 272 2.53 -6.68 -7.89
N HIS A 273 2.46 -7.68 -7.03
CA HIS A 273 1.32 -8.57 -6.91
C HIS A 273 0.01 -7.77 -6.73
N PRO A 274 -1.09 -8.12 -7.41
CA PRO A 274 -2.34 -7.36 -7.39
C PRO A 274 -2.80 -6.97 -5.99
N ASP A 275 -2.76 -7.88 -5.02
CA ASP A 275 -3.21 -7.65 -3.64
C ASP A 275 -2.32 -6.68 -2.86
N TYR A 276 -1.13 -6.38 -3.36
CA TYR A 276 -0.14 -5.49 -2.75
C TYR A 276 0.00 -4.15 -3.48
N LYS A 277 -0.73 -3.95 -4.59
CA LYS A 277 -0.74 -2.68 -5.33
C LYS A 277 -1.27 -1.53 -4.47
N ARG A 278 -0.83 -0.30 -4.76
CA ARG A 278 -1.23 0.97 -4.09
C ARG A 278 -0.92 1.04 -2.59
N LYS A 279 -0.01 0.20 -2.09
CA LYS A 279 0.46 0.19 -0.69
C LYS A 279 1.91 0.69 -0.54
N GLY A 280 2.48 1.31 -1.58
CA GLY A 280 3.84 1.87 -1.58
C GLY A 280 4.97 0.88 -1.88
N TYR A 281 4.69 -0.42 -2.04
CA TYR A 281 5.73 -1.44 -2.28
C TYR A 281 6.50 -1.21 -3.58
N GLY A 282 5.82 -0.81 -4.67
CA GLY A 282 6.49 -0.53 -5.95
C GLY A 282 7.51 0.60 -5.85
N LEU A 283 7.18 1.67 -5.14
CA LEU A 283 8.11 2.78 -4.93
C LEU A 283 9.31 2.35 -4.07
N LYS A 284 9.07 1.56 -3.00
CA LYS A 284 10.15 1.03 -2.15
C LYS A 284 11.12 0.13 -2.93
N LEU A 285 10.57 -0.80 -3.75
CA LEU A 285 11.38 -1.69 -4.59
C LEU A 285 12.22 -0.89 -5.60
N LEU A 286 11.59 0.05 -6.29
CA LEU A 286 12.27 0.90 -7.27
C LEU A 286 13.38 1.75 -6.62
N GLN A 287 13.10 2.42 -5.51
CA GLN A 287 14.08 3.24 -4.80
C GLN A 287 15.28 2.40 -4.31
N TYR A 288 15.04 1.19 -3.82
CA TYR A 288 16.11 0.25 -3.44
C TYR A 288 16.98 -0.09 -4.66
N ALA A 289 16.37 -0.50 -5.78
CA ALA A 289 17.09 -0.88 -7.00
C ALA A 289 17.87 0.31 -7.60
N LEU A 290 17.27 1.51 -7.65
CA LEU A 290 17.97 2.73 -8.11
C LEU A 290 19.15 3.10 -7.18
N SER A 291 19.04 2.87 -5.88
CA SER A 291 20.17 3.06 -4.95
C SER A 291 21.31 2.10 -5.26
N LYS A 292 21.01 0.84 -5.58
CA LYS A 292 22.02 -0.16 -5.98
C LYS A 292 22.65 0.19 -7.34
N ALA A 293 21.82 0.57 -8.32
CA ALA A 293 22.30 1.04 -9.62
C ALA A 293 23.28 2.22 -9.49
N ARG A 294 22.97 3.20 -8.62
CA ARG A 294 23.87 4.31 -8.34
C ARG A 294 25.20 3.85 -7.72
N GLN A 295 25.17 2.88 -6.79
CA GLN A 295 26.38 2.31 -6.17
C GLN A 295 27.27 1.57 -7.20
N MET A 296 26.66 1.02 -8.25
CA MET A 296 27.39 0.37 -9.36
C MET A 296 27.92 1.36 -10.41
N GLY A 297 27.70 2.67 -10.25
CA GLY A 297 28.18 3.68 -11.19
C GLY A 297 27.26 3.90 -12.39
N ILE A 298 26.03 3.43 -12.36
CA ILE A 298 25.04 3.71 -13.41
C ILE A 298 24.67 5.18 -13.37
N GLY A 299 24.88 5.88 -14.49
CA GLY A 299 24.74 7.33 -14.55
C GLY A 299 23.35 7.82 -14.90
N ILE A 300 22.64 7.09 -15.76
CA ILE A 300 21.29 7.45 -16.23
C ILE A 300 20.42 6.22 -16.41
N ILE A 301 19.14 6.35 -16.08
CA ILE A 301 18.08 5.41 -16.44
C ILE A 301 17.09 6.09 -17.37
N CYS A 302 16.76 5.44 -18.48
CA CYS A 302 15.69 5.83 -19.39
C CYS A 302 14.63 4.73 -19.41
N MET A 303 13.34 5.09 -19.45
CA MET A 303 12.26 4.11 -19.44
C MET A 303 10.94 4.69 -19.94
N GLU A 304 9.99 3.82 -20.26
CA GLU A 304 8.62 4.20 -20.61
C GLU A 304 7.68 3.93 -19.43
N GLY A 305 6.89 4.94 -19.04
CA GLY A 305 5.97 4.79 -17.93
C GLY A 305 5.13 6.02 -17.59
N ASN A 306 4.29 5.88 -16.58
CA ASN A 306 3.43 6.97 -16.12
C ASN A 306 4.20 7.90 -15.18
N ILE A 307 4.42 9.15 -15.59
CA ILE A 307 5.12 10.17 -14.80
C ILE A 307 4.47 10.39 -13.41
N ASP A 308 3.15 10.20 -13.26
CA ASP A 308 2.49 10.38 -11.97
C ASP A 308 2.97 9.42 -10.89
N PHE A 309 3.42 8.24 -11.28
CA PHE A 309 4.08 7.31 -10.36
C PHE A 309 5.59 7.59 -10.27
N TYR A 310 6.28 7.67 -11.40
CA TYR A 310 7.75 7.68 -11.44
C TYR A 310 8.38 8.99 -10.96
N ARG A 311 7.64 10.11 -10.98
CA ARG A 311 8.12 11.36 -10.37
C ARG A 311 8.47 11.21 -8.89
N HIS A 312 7.78 10.33 -8.17
CA HIS A 312 8.06 10.05 -6.75
C HIS A 312 9.37 9.29 -6.52
N ALA A 313 9.94 8.71 -7.57
CA ALA A 313 11.28 8.11 -7.57
C ALA A 313 12.35 9.04 -8.17
N GLY A 314 11.98 10.26 -8.61
CA GLY A 314 12.89 11.26 -9.14
C GLY A 314 13.02 11.29 -10.66
N PHE A 315 12.15 10.60 -11.40
CA PHE A 315 12.10 10.65 -12.87
C PHE A 315 11.45 11.94 -13.37
N VAL A 316 11.94 12.42 -14.50
CA VAL A 316 11.40 13.54 -15.26
C VAL A 316 11.13 13.10 -16.70
N VAL A 317 10.40 13.90 -17.47
CA VAL A 317 10.25 13.67 -18.92
C VAL A 317 11.64 13.80 -19.57
N ALA A 318 12.06 12.79 -20.31
CA ALA A 318 13.45 12.65 -20.78
C ALA A 318 13.91 13.80 -21.69
N SER A 319 12.99 14.42 -22.44
CA SER A 319 13.30 15.59 -23.27
C SER A 319 13.81 16.79 -22.46
N THR A 320 13.46 16.91 -21.17
CA THR A 320 13.99 17.96 -20.27
C THR A 320 15.48 17.79 -19.98
N LEU A 321 16.02 16.59 -20.23
CA LEU A 321 17.44 16.24 -20.09
C LEU A 321 18.15 16.13 -21.44
N GLY A 322 17.54 16.58 -22.55
CA GLY A 322 18.11 16.48 -23.90
C GLY A 322 18.06 15.10 -24.52
N ILE A 323 17.29 14.16 -23.95
CA ILE A 323 17.19 12.80 -24.44
C ILE A 323 15.85 12.58 -25.16
N HIS A 324 15.92 12.15 -26.41
CA HIS A 324 14.74 11.94 -27.28
C HIS A 324 14.42 10.44 -27.40
N TYR A 325 13.17 10.13 -27.72
CA TYR A 325 12.70 8.75 -27.91
C TYR A 325 12.76 8.37 -29.39
N HIS A 326 13.36 7.22 -29.72
CA HIS A 326 13.61 6.81 -31.12
C HIS A 326 12.35 6.61 -31.95
N ALA A 327 11.21 6.24 -31.34
CA ALA A 327 9.96 5.96 -32.05
C ALA A 327 9.13 7.22 -32.34
N GLU A 328 9.59 8.40 -31.92
CA GLU A 328 8.86 9.66 -32.07
C GLU A 328 9.76 10.72 -32.73
N PRO A 329 9.18 11.70 -33.43
CA PRO A 329 9.95 12.82 -33.96
C PRO A 329 10.72 13.56 -32.86
N LYS A 330 11.96 13.99 -33.14
CA LYS A 330 12.82 14.68 -32.13
C LYS A 330 12.15 15.91 -31.48
N ALA A 331 11.25 16.57 -32.19
CA ALA A 331 10.52 17.73 -31.69
C ALA A 331 9.22 17.36 -30.93
N ALA A 332 8.84 16.07 -30.86
CA ALA A 332 7.64 15.65 -30.18
C ALA A 332 7.83 15.66 -28.67
N GLU A 333 6.81 16.10 -27.95
CA GLU A 333 6.73 15.90 -26.52
C GLU A 333 6.24 14.47 -26.22
N VAL A 334 7.06 13.68 -25.53
CA VAL A 334 6.79 12.27 -25.23
C VAL A 334 6.64 12.09 -23.71
N PRO A 335 5.46 12.38 -23.14
CA PRO A 335 5.26 12.46 -21.68
C PRO A 335 5.39 11.11 -20.98
N TYR A 336 5.34 10.00 -21.70
CA TYR A 336 5.54 8.64 -21.18
C TYR A 336 7.00 8.17 -21.27
N PHE A 337 7.88 8.89 -21.97
CA PHE A 337 9.31 8.58 -22.00
C PHE A 337 10.05 9.39 -20.94
N LEU A 338 10.59 8.70 -19.95
CA LEU A 338 11.10 9.26 -18.72
C LEU A 338 12.58 8.93 -18.55
N ALA A 339 13.30 9.83 -17.89
CA ALA A 339 14.70 9.59 -17.54
C ALA A 339 15.00 10.12 -16.12
N GLN A 340 16.02 9.52 -15.51
CA GLN A 340 16.61 10.00 -14.25
C GLN A 340 18.12 9.91 -14.33
N GLU A 341 18.79 11.06 -14.20
CA GLU A 341 20.22 11.11 -13.98
C GLU A 341 20.51 10.65 -12.54
N LEU A 342 21.22 9.54 -12.38
CA LEU A 342 21.54 8.97 -11.07
C LEU A 342 22.82 9.56 -10.50
N ILE A 343 23.77 9.94 -11.35
CA ILE A 343 25.05 10.56 -10.96
C ILE A 343 25.05 11.97 -11.49
N PRO A 344 25.04 13.01 -10.63
CA PRO A 344 25.01 14.40 -11.07
C PRO A 344 26.14 14.72 -12.05
N GLY A 345 25.80 15.32 -13.18
CA GLY A 345 26.75 15.70 -14.23
C GLY A 345 27.11 14.59 -15.23
N TYR A 346 26.54 13.41 -15.09
CA TYR A 346 26.77 12.31 -16.06
C TYR A 346 26.35 12.68 -17.49
N LEU A 347 25.28 13.46 -17.61
CA LEU A 347 24.75 13.94 -18.89
C LEU A 347 25.31 15.28 -19.34
N ASN A 348 26.35 15.83 -18.70
CA ASN A 348 26.89 17.12 -19.10
C ASN A 348 27.33 17.13 -20.57
N GLY A 349 26.65 17.92 -21.41
CA GLY A 349 26.94 18.03 -22.84
C GLY A 349 26.49 16.81 -23.69
N ILE A 350 25.65 15.97 -23.14
CA ILE A 350 25.09 14.81 -23.83
C ILE A 350 23.67 15.11 -24.28
N GLU A 351 23.45 15.08 -25.57
CA GLU A 351 22.15 15.05 -26.23
C GLU A 351 22.11 13.87 -27.18
N GLY A 352 20.95 13.22 -27.34
CA GLY A 352 20.86 12.10 -28.24
C GLY A 352 19.51 11.40 -28.21
N THR A 353 19.42 10.31 -28.95
CA THR A 353 18.22 9.52 -29.10
C THR A 353 18.38 8.18 -28.38
N TYR A 354 17.52 7.92 -27.40
CA TYR A 354 17.45 6.63 -26.73
C TYR A 354 16.74 5.60 -27.61
N HIS A 355 17.29 4.40 -27.64
CA HIS A 355 16.70 3.24 -28.29
C HIS A 355 16.33 2.18 -27.29
N THR A 356 15.07 1.76 -27.29
CA THR A 356 14.61 0.62 -26.48
C THR A 356 15.38 -0.64 -26.88
N PRO A 357 16.01 -1.35 -25.95
CA PRO A 357 16.80 -2.54 -26.28
C PRO A 357 15.96 -3.62 -27.00
N LYS A 358 16.55 -4.28 -27.98
CA LYS A 358 15.86 -5.28 -28.84
C LYS A 358 15.21 -6.40 -28.04
N GLY A 359 15.79 -6.79 -26.91
CA GLY A 359 15.24 -7.81 -26.03
C GLY A 359 13.80 -7.55 -25.55
N TYR A 360 13.32 -6.30 -25.59
CA TYR A 360 11.92 -5.98 -25.23
C TYR A 360 10.92 -6.34 -26.34
N TYR A 361 11.37 -6.61 -27.55
CA TYR A 361 10.50 -6.94 -28.70
C TYR A 361 10.38 -8.44 -28.99
N VAL A 362 11.03 -9.32 -28.21
CA VAL A 362 11.11 -10.77 -28.44
C VAL A 362 9.76 -11.47 -28.59
N ALA A 363 8.72 -11.00 -27.89
CA ALA A 363 7.38 -11.57 -28.00
C ALA A 363 6.69 -11.24 -29.34
N PHE A 364 7.06 -10.13 -29.96
CA PHE A 364 6.54 -9.70 -31.25
C PHE A 364 7.36 -10.29 -32.40
N GLU A 365 8.66 -10.46 -32.21
CA GLU A 365 9.58 -11.04 -33.22
C GLU A 365 9.39 -12.55 -33.36
N ASN A 366 9.04 -13.26 -32.27
CA ASN A 366 8.80 -14.70 -32.30
C ASN A 366 7.47 -15.06 -31.60
N LYS A 367 6.39 -14.78 -32.30
CA LYS A 367 5.03 -14.98 -31.77
C LYS A 367 4.72 -16.44 -31.47
N GLU A 368 5.21 -17.39 -32.27
CA GLU A 368 4.99 -18.81 -32.07
C GLU A 368 5.65 -19.31 -30.77
N ALA A 369 6.90 -18.91 -30.53
CA ALA A 369 7.58 -19.24 -29.29
C ALA A 369 6.92 -18.60 -28.07
N PHE A 370 6.44 -17.36 -28.22
CA PHE A 370 5.66 -16.71 -27.16
C PHE A 370 4.35 -17.45 -26.86
N GLU A 371 3.58 -17.85 -27.89
CA GLU A 371 2.33 -18.60 -27.69
C GLU A 371 2.57 -19.97 -27.05
N ALA A 372 3.62 -20.67 -27.43
CA ALA A 372 4.02 -21.93 -26.81
C ALA A 372 4.39 -21.76 -25.33
N TYR A 373 5.12 -20.70 -25.02
CA TYR A 373 5.48 -20.37 -23.64
C TYR A 373 4.24 -19.96 -22.80
N GLU A 374 3.37 -19.09 -23.32
CA GLU A 374 2.13 -18.67 -22.66
C GLU A 374 1.22 -19.88 -22.35
N ALA A 375 1.19 -20.89 -23.22
CA ALA A 375 0.42 -22.11 -23.01
C ALA A 375 0.90 -22.95 -21.81
N THR A 376 2.08 -22.67 -21.24
CA THR A 376 2.59 -23.32 -20.02
C THR A 376 1.96 -22.77 -18.75
N PHE A 377 1.19 -21.67 -18.84
CA PHE A 377 0.46 -21.06 -17.71
C PHE A 377 -1.02 -21.45 -17.73
N PRO A 378 -1.70 -21.35 -16.58
CA PRO A 378 -3.15 -21.52 -16.54
C PRO A 378 -3.84 -20.56 -17.53
N PRO A 379 -4.85 -21.03 -18.28
CA PRO A 379 -5.55 -20.17 -19.24
C PRO A 379 -6.26 -19.01 -18.55
N LYS A 380 -6.17 -17.83 -19.16
CA LYS A 380 -6.87 -16.62 -18.68
C LYS A 380 -7.54 -15.90 -19.84
N GLU A 381 -8.68 -15.30 -19.59
CA GLU A 381 -9.43 -14.56 -20.60
C GLU A 381 -8.72 -13.25 -20.97
N LYS A 382 -8.43 -13.09 -22.25
CA LYS A 382 -7.90 -11.84 -22.81
C LYS A 382 -9.06 -10.87 -23.06
N LYS A 383 -9.00 -9.69 -22.41
CA LYS A 383 -10.06 -8.66 -22.49
C LYS A 383 -9.48 -7.33 -22.94
N ARG A 384 -10.16 -6.69 -23.90
CA ARG A 384 -9.86 -5.30 -24.25
C ARG A 384 -10.47 -4.38 -23.18
N GLN A 385 -9.69 -3.49 -22.62
CA GLN A 385 -10.11 -2.52 -21.61
C GLN A 385 -9.95 -1.08 -22.15
N LYS A 386 -10.77 -0.17 -21.62
CA LYS A 386 -10.67 1.26 -21.97
C LYS A 386 -9.32 1.82 -21.47
N GLY A 387 -8.56 2.45 -22.35
CA GLY A 387 -7.25 3.03 -22.03
C GLY A 387 -6.04 2.15 -22.38
N GLN A 388 -6.26 0.95 -22.94
CA GLN A 388 -5.17 0.16 -23.53
C GLN A 388 -4.64 0.83 -24.79
N LEU A 389 -3.35 0.59 -25.07
CA LEU A 389 -2.69 1.05 -26.28
C LEU A 389 -3.42 0.50 -27.50
N ALA A 390 -3.56 1.33 -28.55
CA ALA A 390 -4.03 0.86 -29.85
C ALA A 390 -2.97 -0.08 -30.40
N GLY A 391 -3.34 -1.35 -30.60
CA GLY A 391 -2.48 -2.35 -31.23
C GLY A 391 -2.44 -2.15 -32.73
#